data_fda30a203f64c5c04658fd2529f02d77
#
_entry.id   fda30a203f64c5c04658fd2529f02d77
#
_cell.length_a   1.000
_cell.length_b   1.000
_cell.length_c   1.000
_cell.angle_alpha   90.00
_cell.angle_beta   90.00
_cell.angle_gamma   90.00
#
_symmetry.space_group_name_H-M   'P 1'
#
loop_
_entity.id
_entity.type
_entity.pdbx_description
1 polymer ?
#
loop_
_entity_poly.entity_id
_entity_poly.type
_entity_poly.pdbx_seq_one_letter_code
_entity_poly.pdbx_strand_id
1 'polypeptide(L)'
;SPPLYSSAASDVYKRQVLPVQHPLKNVRKTLSLFTIMRKPVFDGYPPMLVGYMRVSSDSDRQSTDLQRDALLAAGVDPRHLFEDRASGAKDDRAGLARALEFVRAGDVLVVWKLDRLGRSLSHLLAIVTSLKDKRVAFRSLTENLDTTTPSGEFLFQVFGALAQYERALIQERVVAGLAAARKRGRIGGRPQAITGEKLDAIVAALDGGMSKAAVCRNFNVKRTTLIETLTRAGWRGAGRTVDEQQE
;
A
#
# COMPACT_ATOMS: atom_id res chain seq x y z
N SER A 1 46.12 43.91 31.74
CA SER A 1 44.86 44.56 31.43
C SER A 1 43.95 43.54 30.68
N PRO A 2 42.78 43.16 31.20
CA PRO A 2 41.84 42.28 30.49
C PRO A 2 40.97 43.09 29.53
N PRO A 3 40.51 42.52 28.40
CA PRO A 3 39.69 43.21 27.44
C PRO A 3 38.24 43.33 27.94
N LEU A 4 37.67 44.52 27.71
CA LEU A 4 36.30 44.92 28.00
C LEU A 4 35.32 44.11 27.10
N TYR A 5 34.54 43.22 27.69
CA TYR A 5 33.40 42.63 27.04
C TYR A 5 32.24 43.65 27.04
N SER A 6 31.81 44.05 25.86
CA SER A 6 30.75 45.01 25.60
C SER A 6 29.40 44.50 26.12
N SER A 7 28.73 45.32 26.93
CA SER A 7 27.42 45.09 27.55
C SER A 7 26.21 45.05 26.53
N ALA A 8 26.51 45.14 25.25
CA ALA A 8 25.46 45.20 24.21
C ALA A 8 24.84 43.84 23.83
N ALA A 9 25.46 42.71 24.24
CA ALA A 9 24.94 41.36 23.92
C ALA A 9 23.85 40.87 24.89
N SER A 10 23.67 41.59 26.04
CA SER A 10 22.67 41.18 27.04
C SER A 10 21.23 41.65 26.74
N ASP A 11 21.07 42.72 25.94
CA ASP A 11 19.73 43.31 25.71
C ASP A 11 18.97 42.69 24.54
N VAL A 12 19.62 41.95 23.63
CA VAL A 12 18.97 41.27 22.52
C VAL A 12 18.26 39.99 22.99
N TYR A 13 18.78 39.36 24.06
CA TYR A 13 18.22 38.12 24.60
C TYR A 13 16.98 38.30 25.48
N LYS A 14 16.75 39.51 25.98
CA LYS A 14 15.60 39.80 26.87
C LYS A 14 14.29 40.14 26.15
N ARG A 15 14.29 40.36 24.83
CA ARG A 15 13.11 40.78 24.09
C ARG A 15 12.39 39.66 23.31
N GLN A 16 12.81 38.38 23.40
CA GLN A 16 12.17 37.26 22.70
C GLN A 16 11.46 36.23 23.60
N VAL A 17 11.20 36.56 24.84
CA VAL A 17 10.33 35.72 25.67
C VAL A 17 8.90 36.23 25.52
N LEU A 18 8.25 35.85 24.43
CA LEU A 18 6.78 35.90 24.36
C LEU A 18 6.23 34.94 25.42
N PRO A 19 5.21 35.30 26.19
CA PRO A 19 4.60 34.37 27.13
C PRO A 19 3.97 33.24 26.36
N VAL A 20 4.57 32.04 26.50
CA VAL A 20 3.95 30.78 26.05
C VAL A 20 2.67 30.64 26.87
N GLN A 21 1.55 30.98 26.26
CA GLN A 21 0.24 30.62 26.79
C GLN A 21 0.14 29.11 26.73
N HIS A 22 0.31 28.46 27.86
CA HIS A 22 0.08 27.03 28.01
C HIS A 22 -1.34 26.66 27.64
N PRO A 23 -1.58 25.85 26.59
CA PRO A 23 -2.90 25.32 26.31
C PRO A 23 -3.16 24.08 27.17
N LEU A 24 -3.02 24.19 28.50
CA LEU A 24 -3.35 23.08 29.42
C LEU A 24 -4.86 22.89 29.62
N LYS A 25 -5.72 23.65 28.95
CA LYS A 25 -7.19 23.50 29.08
C LYS A 25 -7.77 22.36 28.24
N ASN A 26 -7.03 21.72 27.31
CA ASN A 26 -7.53 20.64 26.48
C ASN A 26 -6.97 19.24 26.82
N VAL A 27 -6.07 19.14 27.78
CA VAL A 27 -5.49 17.83 28.17
C VAL A 27 -6.52 16.89 28.81
N ARG A 28 -7.58 17.44 29.43
CA ARG A 28 -8.65 16.59 29.99
C ARG A 28 -9.56 15.93 28.92
N LYS A 29 -9.67 16.49 27.72
CA LYS A 29 -10.43 15.87 26.61
C LYS A 29 -9.61 14.80 25.89
N THR A 30 -8.30 14.94 25.81
CA THR A 30 -7.41 13.96 25.18
C THR A 30 -7.19 12.71 26.08
N LEU A 31 -7.25 12.89 27.40
CA LEU A 31 -7.21 11.78 28.34
C LEU A 31 -8.51 10.95 28.35
N SER A 32 -9.64 11.54 27.95
CA SER A 32 -10.92 10.82 27.81
C SER A 32 -10.92 9.85 26.61
N LEU A 33 -10.13 10.07 25.59
CA LEU A 33 -9.95 9.15 24.45
C LEU A 33 -9.03 7.98 24.81
N PHE A 34 -8.20 8.11 25.83
CA PHE A 34 -7.32 7.02 26.31
C PHE A 34 -8.01 6.04 27.24
N THR A 35 -9.19 6.38 27.77
CA THR A 35 -9.94 5.54 28.73
C THR A 35 -10.94 4.60 28.03
N ILE A 36 -10.99 4.57 26.69
CA ILE A 36 -11.76 3.55 25.94
C ILE A 36 -10.85 2.38 25.53
N MET A 37 -9.87 2.01 26.35
CA MET A 37 -9.41 0.64 26.37
C MET A 37 -10.41 -0.19 27.21
N ARG A 38 -11.59 -0.43 26.63
CA ARG A 38 -12.44 -1.52 27.10
C ARG A 38 -11.59 -2.78 26.99
N LYS A 39 -11.27 -3.39 28.15
CA LYS A 39 -10.87 -4.80 28.19
C LYS A 39 -11.80 -5.53 27.23
N PRO A 40 -11.27 -6.41 26.35
CA PRO A 40 -12.15 -7.17 25.48
C PRO A 40 -13.21 -7.83 26.37
N VAL A 41 -14.47 -7.50 26.14
CA VAL A 41 -15.59 -8.18 26.79
C VAL A 41 -15.62 -9.54 26.12
N PHE A 42 -15.02 -10.52 26.77
CA PHE A 42 -15.15 -11.90 26.35
C PHE A 42 -16.58 -12.31 26.66
N ASP A 43 -17.31 -12.80 25.68
CA ASP A 43 -18.64 -13.41 25.86
C ASP A 43 -18.53 -14.73 26.63
N GLY A 44 -17.96 -14.69 27.86
CA GLY A 44 -17.95 -15.81 28.79
C GLY A 44 -17.01 -16.99 28.48
N TYR A 45 -16.34 -17.01 27.32
CA TYR A 45 -15.38 -18.05 26.96
C TYR A 45 -13.94 -17.55 27.08
N PRO A 46 -12.99 -18.41 27.55
CA PRO A 46 -11.58 -18.05 27.53
C PRO A 46 -11.10 -17.81 26.08
N PRO A 47 -10.18 -16.84 25.87
CA PRO A 47 -9.63 -16.58 24.54
C PRO A 47 -8.99 -17.84 23.97
N MET A 48 -9.39 -18.20 22.76
CA MET A 48 -8.82 -19.34 22.06
C MET A 48 -7.56 -18.92 21.32
N LEU A 49 -6.50 -19.71 21.42
CA LEU A 49 -5.28 -19.51 20.67
C LEU A 49 -5.38 -20.31 19.36
N VAL A 50 -5.28 -19.62 18.24
CA VAL A 50 -5.29 -20.20 16.89
C VAL A 50 -3.91 -20.04 16.30
N GLY A 51 -3.25 -21.13 15.95
CA GLY A 51 -1.90 -21.14 15.38
C GLY A 51 -1.93 -21.13 13.85
N TYR A 52 -1.04 -20.37 13.27
CA TYR A 52 -0.76 -20.43 11.83
C TYR A 52 0.71 -20.64 11.58
N MET A 53 1.04 -21.60 10.69
CA MET A 53 2.39 -21.85 10.24
C MET A 53 2.47 -21.95 8.72
N ARG A 54 3.62 -21.55 8.17
CA ARG A 54 3.90 -21.63 6.75
C ARG A 54 5.24 -22.29 6.54
N VAL A 55 5.26 -23.33 5.71
CA VAL A 55 6.46 -24.07 5.36
C VAL A 55 6.79 -23.87 3.88
N SER A 56 8.05 -23.73 3.56
CA SER A 56 8.53 -23.78 2.18
C SER A 56 8.67 -25.24 1.75
N SER A 57 8.47 -25.51 0.45
CA SER A 57 8.52 -26.87 -0.10
C SER A 57 9.80 -27.62 0.25
N ASP A 58 9.64 -28.88 0.57
CA ASP A 58 10.56 -30.05 0.56
C ASP A 58 11.86 -30.04 1.36
N SER A 59 12.48 -28.92 1.69
CA SER A 59 13.79 -28.93 2.39
C SER A 59 13.73 -28.60 3.89
N ASP A 60 12.56 -28.21 4.43
CA ASP A 60 12.44 -27.59 5.75
C ASP A 60 11.57 -28.38 6.76
N ARG A 61 11.64 -29.70 6.79
CA ARG A 61 10.95 -30.50 7.83
C ARG A 61 11.32 -30.05 9.23
N GLN A 62 12.61 -29.80 9.49
CA GLN A 62 13.08 -29.29 10.77
C GLN A 62 12.48 -27.92 11.14
N SER A 63 12.34 -27.02 10.15
CA SER A 63 11.71 -25.71 10.38
C SER A 63 10.21 -25.84 10.68
N THR A 64 9.53 -26.84 10.11
CA THR A 64 8.11 -27.11 10.35
C THR A 64 7.89 -27.60 11.78
N ASP A 65 8.69 -28.57 12.22
CA ASP A 65 8.59 -29.15 13.56
C ASP A 65 8.88 -28.08 14.62
N LEU A 66 9.91 -27.24 14.42
CA LEU A 66 10.22 -26.12 15.32
C LEU A 66 9.07 -25.11 15.43
N GLN A 67 8.42 -24.77 14.30
CA GLN A 67 7.26 -23.86 14.32
C GLN A 67 6.10 -24.49 15.11
N ARG A 68 5.80 -25.75 14.83
CA ARG A 68 4.74 -26.49 15.49
C ARG A 68 4.97 -26.58 16.99
N ASP A 69 6.16 -27.00 17.39
CA ASP A 69 6.53 -27.16 18.81
C ASP A 69 6.45 -25.82 19.54
N ALA A 70 6.92 -24.73 18.93
CA ALA A 70 6.83 -23.39 19.52
C ALA A 70 5.38 -22.95 19.70
N LEU A 71 4.49 -23.21 18.74
CA LEU A 71 3.07 -22.87 18.83
C LEU A 71 2.36 -23.72 19.89
N LEU A 72 2.65 -25.01 19.96
CA LEU A 72 2.10 -25.90 20.99
C LEU A 72 2.59 -25.48 22.40
N ALA A 73 3.87 -25.16 22.53
CA ALA A 73 4.44 -24.66 23.79
C ALA A 73 3.83 -23.33 24.22
N ALA A 74 3.39 -22.49 23.27
CA ALA A 74 2.66 -21.25 23.55
C ALA A 74 1.21 -21.47 23.96
N GLY A 75 0.72 -22.73 23.96
CA GLY A 75 -0.63 -23.11 24.39
C GLY A 75 -1.65 -23.23 23.25
N VAL A 76 -1.24 -23.24 21.99
CA VAL A 76 -2.13 -23.51 20.86
C VAL A 76 -2.56 -24.97 20.87
N ASP A 77 -3.88 -25.23 20.80
CA ASP A 77 -4.41 -26.58 20.66
C ASP A 77 -4.06 -27.15 19.27
N PRO A 78 -3.56 -28.39 19.17
CA PRO A 78 -3.26 -29.02 17.87
C PRO A 78 -4.41 -28.99 16.86
N ARG A 79 -5.65 -28.97 17.32
CA ARG A 79 -6.87 -28.89 16.49
C ARG A 79 -7.10 -27.51 15.87
N HIS A 80 -6.48 -26.47 16.46
CA HIS A 80 -6.58 -25.08 16.02
C HIS A 80 -5.30 -24.61 15.33
N LEU A 81 -4.52 -25.55 14.79
CA LEU A 81 -3.30 -25.28 14.06
C LEU A 81 -3.56 -25.35 12.53
N PHE A 82 -3.35 -24.26 11.85
CA PHE A 82 -3.53 -24.16 10.40
C PHE A 82 -2.16 -24.09 9.72
N GLU A 83 -2.04 -24.80 8.60
CA GLU A 83 -0.78 -24.91 7.86
C GLU A 83 -0.97 -24.59 6.39
N ASP A 84 -0.02 -23.86 5.81
CA ASP A 84 0.16 -23.71 4.37
C ASP A 84 1.55 -24.20 3.94
N ARG A 85 1.58 -24.93 2.83
CA ARG A 85 2.80 -25.33 2.17
C ARG A 85 3.01 -24.48 0.93
N ALA A 86 4.08 -23.67 0.91
CA ALA A 86 4.43 -22.86 -0.25
C ALA A 86 5.02 -23.79 -1.32
N SER A 87 4.28 -24.04 -2.39
CA SER A 87 4.76 -24.74 -3.57
C SER A 87 4.93 -23.76 -4.72
N GLY A 88 6.18 -23.41 -5.06
CA GLY A 88 6.54 -22.66 -6.27
C GLY A 88 5.75 -21.36 -6.52
N ALA A 89 5.31 -21.15 -7.78
CA ALA A 89 4.70 -19.90 -8.24
C ALA A 89 3.25 -19.65 -7.74
N LYS A 90 2.54 -20.68 -7.26
CA LYS A 90 1.18 -20.54 -6.70
C LYS A 90 1.28 -20.57 -5.18
N ASP A 91 1.27 -19.38 -4.60
CA ASP A 91 1.23 -19.19 -3.16
C ASP A 91 -0.25 -19.05 -2.74
N ASP A 92 -0.99 -20.13 -2.92
CA ASP A 92 -2.36 -20.24 -2.42
C ASP A 92 -2.31 -20.51 -0.91
N ARG A 93 -2.81 -19.53 -0.13
CA ARG A 93 -2.80 -19.58 1.35
C ARG A 93 -4.16 -20.02 1.89
N ALA A 94 -4.61 -21.17 1.44
CA ALA A 94 -5.88 -21.74 1.88
C ALA A 94 -5.93 -21.98 3.40
N GLY A 95 -4.79 -22.34 4.00
CA GLY A 95 -4.66 -22.49 5.46
C GLY A 95 -4.83 -21.16 6.20
N LEU A 96 -4.20 -20.08 5.72
CA LEU A 96 -4.37 -18.74 6.29
C LEU A 96 -5.83 -18.26 6.16
N ALA A 97 -6.44 -18.44 4.98
CA ALA A 97 -7.82 -18.07 4.75
C ALA A 97 -8.74 -18.80 5.75
N ARG A 98 -8.59 -20.10 5.92
CA ARG A 98 -9.33 -20.89 6.90
C ARG A 98 -9.09 -20.42 8.33
N ALA A 99 -7.84 -20.09 8.71
CA ALA A 99 -7.51 -19.55 10.03
C ALA A 99 -8.24 -18.22 10.27
N LEU A 100 -8.23 -17.30 9.28
CA LEU A 100 -8.90 -16.00 9.36
C LEU A 100 -10.44 -16.10 9.37
N GLU A 101 -11.02 -17.14 8.81
CA GLU A 101 -12.45 -17.45 8.89
C GLU A 101 -12.81 -18.09 10.23
N PHE A 102 -11.93 -18.91 10.79
CA PHE A 102 -12.15 -19.66 12.00
C PHE A 102 -12.13 -18.77 13.25
N VAL A 103 -11.22 -17.79 13.31
CA VAL A 103 -11.07 -16.91 14.49
C VAL A 103 -12.29 -16.02 14.73
N ARG A 104 -12.65 -15.84 15.98
CA ARG A 104 -13.77 -15.02 16.44
C ARG A 104 -13.30 -13.88 17.33
N ALA A 105 -14.18 -12.93 17.57
CA ALA A 105 -13.90 -11.83 18.48
C ALA A 105 -13.46 -12.34 19.85
N GLY A 106 -12.30 -11.89 20.32
CA GLY A 106 -11.69 -12.33 21.59
C GLY A 106 -10.60 -13.37 21.43
N ASP A 107 -10.50 -14.06 20.28
CA ASP A 107 -9.43 -15.03 20.02
C ASP A 107 -8.09 -14.34 19.72
N VAL A 108 -7.02 -15.13 19.73
CA VAL A 108 -5.66 -14.67 19.43
C VAL A 108 -5.08 -15.52 18.31
N LEU A 109 -4.72 -14.89 17.18
CA LEU A 109 -3.96 -15.55 16.13
C LEU A 109 -2.47 -15.52 16.51
N VAL A 110 -1.85 -16.70 16.61
CA VAL A 110 -0.46 -16.87 17.02
C VAL A 110 0.37 -17.39 15.85
N VAL A 111 1.51 -16.75 15.61
CA VAL A 111 2.51 -17.20 14.63
C VAL A 111 3.88 -17.33 15.28
N TRP A 112 4.73 -18.18 14.73
CA TRP A 112 6.10 -18.30 15.21
C TRP A 112 6.93 -17.06 14.91
N LYS A 113 6.86 -16.54 13.63
CA LYS A 113 7.54 -15.35 13.15
C LYS A 113 6.65 -14.53 12.23
N LEU A 114 6.88 -13.21 12.17
CA LEU A 114 6.14 -12.30 11.31
C LEU A 114 6.25 -12.65 9.82
N ASP A 115 7.42 -13.13 9.37
CA ASP A 115 7.67 -13.53 7.98
C ASP A 115 6.84 -14.75 7.53
N ARG A 116 6.32 -15.52 8.48
CA ARG A 116 5.38 -16.63 8.18
C ARG A 116 3.99 -16.12 7.84
N LEU A 117 3.56 -15.00 8.41
CA LEU A 117 2.24 -14.42 8.16
C LEU A 117 2.23 -13.52 6.93
N GLY A 118 3.15 -12.54 6.83
CA GLY A 118 3.22 -11.55 5.75
C GLY A 118 4.34 -11.83 4.74
N ARG A 119 4.12 -11.53 3.45
CA ARG A 119 5.16 -11.52 2.39
C ARG A 119 5.91 -10.20 2.35
N SER A 120 5.30 -9.16 2.86
CA SER A 120 5.83 -7.81 3.01
C SER A 120 5.25 -7.19 4.26
N LEU A 121 5.89 -6.14 4.74
CA LEU A 121 5.38 -5.39 5.89
C LEU A 121 3.97 -4.86 5.63
N SER A 122 3.69 -4.34 4.43
CA SER A 122 2.36 -3.86 4.06
C SER A 122 1.30 -4.96 4.09
N HIS A 123 1.64 -6.19 3.65
CA HIS A 123 0.72 -7.32 3.67
C HIS A 123 0.47 -7.81 5.10
N LEU A 124 1.51 -7.88 5.93
CA LEU A 124 1.40 -8.20 7.35
C LEU A 124 0.44 -7.23 8.06
N LEU A 125 0.63 -5.93 7.83
CA LEU A 125 -0.22 -4.89 8.42
C LEU A 125 -1.68 -5.01 7.98
N ALA A 126 -1.93 -5.31 6.71
CA ALA A 126 -3.29 -5.52 6.21
C ALA A 126 -3.99 -6.69 6.93
N ILE A 127 -3.28 -7.81 7.14
CA ILE A 127 -3.82 -8.97 7.86
C ILE A 127 -4.12 -8.60 9.32
N VAL A 128 -3.15 -8.01 10.03
CA VAL A 128 -3.32 -7.69 11.45
C VAL A 128 -4.38 -6.60 11.67
N THR A 129 -4.49 -5.62 10.75
CA THR A 129 -5.59 -4.65 10.78
C THR A 129 -6.95 -5.34 10.61
N SER A 130 -7.07 -6.27 9.66
CA SER A 130 -8.29 -7.06 9.48
C SER A 130 -8.67 -7.90 10.71
N LEU A 131 -7.66 -8.45 11.40
CA LEU A 131 -7.87 -9.15 12.68
C LEU A 131 -8.39 -8.19 13.76
N LYS A 132 -7.80 -6.99 13.85
CA LYS A 132 -8.24 -5.96 14.79
C LYS A 132 -9.68 -5.51 14.54
N ASP A 133 -10.08 -5.34 13.28
CA ASP A 133 -11.46 -5.01 12.90
C ASP A 133 -12.44 -6.11 13.35
N LYS A 134 -11.99 -7.37 13.31
CA LYS A 134 -12.73 -8.52 13.83
C LYS A 134 -12.63 -8.69 15.38
N ARG A 135 -11.92 -7.80 16.07
CA ARG A 135 -11.60 -7.90 17.50
C ARG A 135 -10.81 -9.17 17.85
N VAL A 136 -9.97 -9.63 16.95
CA VAL A 136 -9.04 -10.74 17.14
C VAL A 136 -7.66 -10.16 17.42
N ALA A 137 -7.00 -10.66 18.48
CA ALA A 137 -5.63 -10.24 18.78
C ALA A 137 -4.62 -11.02 17.94
N PHE A 138 -3.42 -10.47 17.82
CA PHE A 138 -2.31 -11.08 17.08
C PHE A 138 -1.08 -11.21 17.98
N ARG A 139 -0.39 -12.35 17.89
CA ARG A 139 0.83 -12.61 18.65
C ARG A 139 1.89 -13.27 17.77
N SER A 140 3.11 -12.72 17.77
CA SER A 140 4.30 -13.34 17.19
C SER A 140 5.28 -13.73 18.27
N LEU A 141 5.72 -15.00 18.26
CA LEU A 141 6.50 -15.56 19.36
C LEU A 141 7.95 -15.09 19.33
N THR A 142 8.57 -15.05 18.14
CA THR A 142 9.99 -14.72 18.02
C THR A 142 10.26 -13.23 18.22
N GLU A 143 9.41 -12.35 17.66
CA GLU A 143 9.54 -10.92 17.81
C GLU A 143 8.93 -10.39 19.10
N ASN A 144 8.32 -11.28 19.89
CA ASN A 144 7.64 -10.94 21.15
C ASN A 144 6.61 -9.82 20.99
N LEU A 145 5.94 -9.79 19.82
CA LEU A 145 4.89 -8.85 19.51
C LEU A 145 3.55 -9.43 19.94
N ASP A 146 2.84 -8.73 20.82
CA ASP A 146 1.53 -9.14 21.31
C ASP A 146 0.59 -7.93 21.35
N THR A 147 -0.37 -7.89 20.43
CA THR A 147 -1.32 -6.78 20.31
C THR A 147 -2.36 -6.73 21.45
N THR A 148 -2.35 -7.69 22.38
CA THR A 148 -3.13 -7.61 23.61
C THR A 148 -2.49 -6.66 24.62
N THR A 149 -1.19 -6.34 24.44
CA THR A 149 -0.45 -5.46 25.35
C THR A 149 -0.33 -4.04 24.74
N PRO A 150 -0.31 -3.00 25.58
CA PRO A 150 -0.11 -1.63 25.10
C PRO A 150 1.22 -1.45 24.33
N SER A 151 2.28 -2.12 24.76
CA SER A 151 3.59 -2.07 24.07
C SER A 151 3.58 -2.74 22.71
N GLY A 152 2.90 -3.88 22.57
CA GLY A 152 2.74 -4.56 21.28
C GLY A 152 1.85 -3.79 20.32
N GLU A 153 0.77 -3.18 20.81
CA GLU A 153 -0.07 -2.29 20.02
C GLU A 153 0.72 -1.06 19.53
N PHE A 154 1.50 -0.43 20.39
CA PHE A 154 2.39 0.68 20.00
C PHE A 154 3.40 0.25 18.93
N LEU A 155 4.07 -0.89 19.13
CA LEU A 155 5.04 -1.40 18.16
C LEU A 155 4.38 -1.70 16.80
N PHE A 156 3.16 -2.23 16.81
CA PHE A 156 2.40 -2.45 15.58
C PHE A 156 2.07 -1.13 14.84
N GLN A 157 1.73 -0.07 15.57
CA GLN A 157 1.52 1.26 14.99
C GLN A 157 2.80 1.85 14.38
N VAL A 158 3.96 1.64 15.01
CA VAL A 158 5.26 2.03 14.46
C VAL A 158 5.55 1.30 13.14
N PHE A 159 5.29 0.00 13.06
CA PHE A 159 5.40 -0.74 11.80
C PHE A 159 4.45 -0.20 10.73
N GLY A 160 3.24 0.21 11.11
CA GLY A 160 2.28 0.85 10.22
C GLY A 160 2.82 2.15 9.61
N ALA A 161 3.38 3.01 10.44
CA ALA A 161 4.00 4.25 10.01
C ALA A 161 5.21 4.00 9.08
N LEU A 162 6.05 3.02 9.41
CA LEU A 162 7.21 2.64 8.59
C LEU A 162 6.78 2.14 7.20
N ALA A 163 5.78 1.30 7.11
CA ALA A 163 5.27 0.80 5.83
C ALA A 163 4.66 1.91 4.97
N GLN A 164 3.99 2.89 5.58
CA GLN A 164 3.50 4.07 4.86
C GLN A 164 4.66 4.92 4.33
N TYR A 165 5.69 5.12 5.14
CA TYR A 165 6.89 5.84 4.72
C TYR A 165 7.61 5.14 3.56
N GLU A 166 7.84 3.82 3.64
CA GLU A 166 8.41 3.04 2.53
C GLU A 166 7.61 3.20 1.23
N ARG A 167 6.27 3.15 1.32
CA ARG A 167 5.40 3.34 0.15
C ARG A 167 5.54 4.73 -0.44
N ALA A 168 5.61 5.77 0.41
CA ALA A 168 5.81 7.15 -0.04
C ALA A 168 7.16 7.31 -0.78
N LEU A 169 8.25 6.75 -0.26
CA LEU A 169 9.56 6.75 -0.92
C LEU A 169 9.55 6.03 -2.27
N ILE A 170 8.84 4.89 -2.38
CA ILE A 170 8.71 4.18 -3.65
C ILE A 170 7.95 5.04 -4.67
N GLN A 171 6.85 5.66 -4.26
CA GLN A 171 6.07 6.55 -5.13
C GLN A 171 6.91 7.74 -5.61
N GLU A 172 7.66 8.38 -4.73
CA GLU A 172 8.56 9.47 -5.08
C GLU A 172 9.58 9.05 -6.15
N ARG A 173 10.25 7.91 -5.95
CA ARG A 173 11.21 7.36 -6.92
C ARG A 173 10.56 7.05 -8.26
N VAL A 174 9.35 6.48 -8.26
CA VAL A 174 8.60 6.19 -9.49
C VAL A 174 8.25 7.48 -10.23
N VAL A 175 7.74 8.50 -9.54
CA VAL A 175 7.40 9.80 -10.13
C VAL A 175 8.65 10.47 -10.72
N ALA A 176 9.74 10.50 -9.97
CA ALA A 176 11.02 11.05 -10.45
C ALA A 176 11.55 10.27 -11.67
N GLY A 177 11.47 8.94 -11.65
CA GLY A 177 11.85 8.08 -12.77
C GLY A 177 11.02 8.33 -14.02
N LEU A 178 9.70 8.47 -13.88
CA LEU A 178 8.79 8.79 -14.99
C LEU A 178 9.06 10.19 -15.55
N ALA A 179 9.32 11.18 -14.72
CA ALA A 179 9.69 12.53 -15.15
C ALA A 179 11.00 12.53 -15.95
N ALA A 180 12.01 11.80 -15.47
CA ALA A 180 13.28 11.63 -16.18
C ALA A 180 13.13 10.86 -17.50
N ALA A 181 12.26 9.87 -17.57
CA ALA A 181 11.96 9.14 -18.80
C ALA A 181 11.28 10.04 -19.83
N ARG A 182 10.29 10.84 -19.40
CA ARG A 182 9.60 11.81 -20.28
C ARG A 182 10.55 12.87 -20.84
N LYS A 183 11.47 13.40 -20.01
CA LYS A 183 12.52 14.34 -20.48
C LYS A 183 13.41 13.73 -21.57
N ARG A 184 13.59 12.41 -21.59
CA ARG A 184 14.35 11.65 -22.60
C ARG A 184 13.48 11.17 -23.77
N GLY A 185 12.24 11.69 -23.91
CA GLY A 185 11.30 11.31 -24.98
C GLY A 185 10.66 9.92 -24.82
N ARG A 186 10.88 9.24 -23.72
CA ARG A 186 10.26 7.94 -23.46
C ARG A 186 8.88 8.14 -22.84
N ILE A 187 7.86 7.93 -23.64
CA ILE A 187 6.46 8.00 -23.20
C ILE A 187 6.00 6.58 -22.87
N GLY A 188 5.61 6.37 -21.62
CA GLY A 188 5.05 5.09 -21.20
C GLY A 188 3.63 4.90 -21.73
N GLY A 189 3.15 3.67 -21.68
CA GLY A 189 1.81 3.31 -22.12
C GLY A 189 1.82 2.37 -23.32
N ARG A 190 0.62 2.04 -23.83
CA ARG A 190 0.46 1.21 -25.03
C ARG A 190 0.95 1.98 -26.25
N PRO A 191 1.80 1.38 -27.11
CA PRO A 191 2.22 2.01 -28.36
C PRO A 191 1.01 2.45 -29.19
N GLN A 192 1.14 3.62 -29.81
CA GLN A 192 0.07 4.11 -30.69
C GLN A 192 -0.06 3.21 -31.92
N ALA A 193 -1.28 2.79 -32.22
CA ALA A 193 -1.57 1.93 -33.38
C ALA A 193 -1.42 2.67 -34.71
N ILE A 194 -1.51 4.01 -34.69
CA ILE A 194 -1.33 4.90 -35.83
C ILE A 194 -0.22 5.87 -35.43
N THR A 195 0.92 5.79 -36.09
CA THR A 195 2.09 6.66 -35.91
C THR A 195 2.32 7.48 -37.15
N GLY A 196 3.18 8.52 -37.10
CA GLY A 196 3.52 9.49 -38.14
C GLY A 196 3.22 9.06 -39.57
N GLU A 197 4.11 8.30 -40.22
CA GLU A 197 3.95 7.86 -41.61
C GLU A 197 2.62 7.18 -41.92
N LYS A 198 2.15 6.35 -40.99
CA LYS A 198 0.85 5.67 -41.11
C LYS A 198 -0.32 6.64 -41.00
N LEU A 199 -0.20 7.69 -40.20
CA LEU A 199 -1.20 8.75 -40.08
C LEU A 199 -1.27 9.56 -41.39
N ASP A 200 -0.12 9.94 -41.93
CA ASP A 200 -0.02 10.71 -43.18
C ASP A 200 -0.64 9.94 -44.35
N ALA A 201 -0.34 8.64 -44.46
CA ALA A 201 -0.95 7.76 -45.45
C ALA A 201 -2.47 7.61 -45.27
N ILE A 202 -2.96 7.54 -44.04
CA ILE A 202 -4.38 7.50 -43.76
C ILE A 202 -5.09 8.81 -44.13
N VAL A 203 -4.50 9.94 -43.78
CA VAL A 203 -5.02 11.27 -44.16
C VAL A 203 -5.07 11.43 -45.68
N ALA A 204 -3.98 11.12 -46.40
CA ALA A 204 -3.94 11.15 -47.83
C ALA A 204 -5.01 10.26 -48.51
N ALA A 205 -5.22 9.06 -47.94
CA ALA A 205 -6.27 8.17 -48.47
C ALA A 205 -7.69 8.72 -48.22
N LEU A 206 -7.95 9.36 -47.07
CA LEU A 206 -9.22 10.01 -46.78
C LEU A 206 -9.48 11.24 -47.63
N ASP A 207 -8.44 12.06 -47.86
CA ASP A 207 -8.50 13.25 -48.74
C ASP A 207 -8.69 12.85 -50.20
N GLY A 208 -8.15 11.70 -50.60
CA GLY A 208 -8.39 11.07 -51.90
C GLY A 208 -9.79 10.41 -52.07
N GLY A 209 -10.71 10.61 -51.10
CA GLY A 209 -12.10 10.15 -51.15
C GLY A 209 -12.36 8.73 -50.63
N MET A 210 -11.35 8.08 -50.05
CA MET A 210 -11.55 6.75 -49.44
C MET A 210 -12.45 6.85 -48.21
N SER A 211 -13.43 5.97 -48.08
CA SER A 211 -14.30 5.96 -46.92
C SER A 211 -13.57 5.50 -45.63
N LYS A 212 -13.96 6.04 -44.48
CA LYS A 212 -13.39 5.64 -43.18
C LYS A 212 -13.46 4.13 -42.95
N ALA A 213 -14.48 3.44 -43.46
CA ALA A 213 -14.63 1.99 -43.36
C ALA A 213 -13.59 1.26 -44.23
N ALA A 214 -13.29 1.75 -45.44
CA ALA A 214 -12.25 1.21 -46.28
C ALA A 214 -10.85 1.42 -45.70
N VAL A 215 -10.59 2.60 -45.15
CA VAL A 215 -9.34 2.90 -44.43
C VAL A 215 -9.14 1.96 -43.24
N CYS A 216 -10.18 1.71 -42.42
CA CYS A 216 -10.10 0.76 -41.31
C CYS A 216 -9.68 -0.63 -41.78
N ARG A 217 -10.21 -1.12 -42.91
CA ARG A 217 -9.84 -2.44 -43.46
C ARG A 217 -8.42 -2.44 -44.05
N ASN A 218 -8.08 -1.45 -44.86
CA ASN A 218 -6.79 -1.40 -45.56
C ASN A 218 -5.60 -1.23 -44.61
N PHE A 219 -5.76 -0.40 -43.57
CA PHE A 219 -4.71 -0.12 -42.60
C PHE A 219 -4.77 -0.99 -41.35
N ASN A 220 -5.73 -1.91 -41.28
CA ASN A 220 -5.99 -2.79 -40.10
C ASN A 220 -6.06 -2.00 -38.79
N VAL A 221 -6.96 -1.00 -38.75
CA VAL A 221 -7.14 -0.11 -37.59
C VAL A 221 -8.60 -0.14 -37.15
N LYS A 222 -8.84 -0.18 -35.86
CA LYS A 222 -10.19 -0.08 -35.29
C LYS A 222 -10.78 1.30 -35.56
N ARG A 223 -12.07 1.35 -35.89
CA ARG A 223 -12.79 2.60 -36.20
C ARG A 223 -12.69 3.65 -35.07
N THR A 224 -12.78 3.24 -33.83
CA THR A 224 -12.63 4.13 -32.67
C THR A 224 -11.25 4.75 -32.65
N THR A 225 -10.18 3.96 -32.80
CA THR A 225 -8.80 4.42 -32.82
C THR A 225 -8.55 5.38 -34.00
N LEU A 226 -9.13 5.10 -35.17
CA LEU A 226 -9.03 5.99 -36.32
C LEU A 226 -9.67 7.36 -36.02
N ILE A 227 -10.91 7.38 -35.52
CA ILE A 227 -11.63 8.63 -35.22
C ILE A 227 -10.88 9.43 -34.15
N GLU A 228 -10.46 8.82 -33.05
CA GLU A 228 -9.72 9.49 -31.97
C GLU A 228 -8.39 10.07 -32.46
N THR A 229 -7.68 9.32 -33.32
CA THR A 229 -6.40 9.78 -33.85
C THR A 229 -6.58 10.95 -34.84
N LEU A 230 -7.59 10.89 -35.74
CA LEU A 230 -7.90 11.97 -36.66
C LEU A 230 -8.34 13.24 -35.91
N THR A 231 -9.16 13.10 -34.88
CA THR A 231 -9.58 14.22 -34.00
C THR A 231 -8.37 14.87 -33.33
N ARG A 232 -7.47 14.04 -32.78
CA ARG A 232 -6.21 14.54 -32.16
C ARG A 232 -5.28 15.22 -33.13
N ALA A 233 -5.21 14.73 -34.36
CA ALA A 233 -4.43 15.31 -35.44
C ALA A 233 -5.08 16.56 -36.07
N GLY A 234 -6.29 16.95 -35.66
CA GLY A 234 -6.99 18.13 -36.18
C GLY A 234 -7.60 17.93 -37.56
N TRP A 235 -7.68 16.66 -38.07
CA TRP A 235 -8.27 16.42 -39.40
C TRP A 235 -9.78 16.64 -39.37
N ARG A 236 -10.28 17.57 -40.19
CA ARG A 236 -11.70 17.99 -40.23
C ARG A 236 -12.50 17.39 -41.41
N GLY A 237 -11.90 16.54 -42.23
CA GLY A 237 -12.53 15.93 -43.44
C GLY A 237 -12.19 16.67 -44.72
N ALA A 238 -12.05 15.92 -45.83
CA ALA A 238 -11.94 16.51 -47.15
C ALA A 238 -13.25 17.28 -47.48
N GLY A 239 -13.20 18.61 -47.53
CA GLY A 239 -14.34 19.39 -48.02
C GLY A 239 -15.03 20.35 -47.03
N ARG A 240 -14.39 20.81 -45.96
CA ARG A 240 -14.80 22.01 -45.21
C ARG A 240 -13.67 23.04 -45.17
N THR A 241 -13.44 23.66 -46.31
CA THR A 241 -12.97 25.05 -46.31
C THR A 241 -14.10 25.86 -45.71
N VAL A 242 -13.91 26.32 -44.47
CA VAL A 242 -14.74 27.41 -43.96
C VAL A 242 -14.29 28.64 -44.72
N ASP A 243 -15.19 29.09 -45.63
CA ASP A 243 -15.12 30.45 -46.13
C ASP A 243 -14.89 31.40 -44.95
N GLU A 244 -13.73 32.03 -44.92
CA GLU A 244 -13.53 33.34 -44.36
C GLU A 244 -14.36 34.30 -45.18
N GLN A 245 -15.55 34.60 -44.73
CA GLN A 245 -16.25 35.80 -45.18
C GLN A 245 -16.97 36.39 -43.97
N GLN A 246 -16.41 37.55 -43.63
CA GLN A 246 -17.10 38.86 -43.47
C GLN A 246 -17.98 38.97 -42.23
N GLU A 247 -17.94 39.91 -41.44
CA GLU A 247 -17.52 41.36 -41.40
C GLU A 247 -17.35 41.75 -39.94
#